data_0899d2beebb38645bc4e6e85ea395062
#
_entry.id   0899d2beebb38645bc4e6e85ea395062
#
_cell.length_a   1.000
_cell.length_b   1.000
_cell.length_c   1.000
_cell.angle_alpha   90.00
_cell.angle_beta   90.00
_cell.angle_gamma   90.00
#
_symmetry.space_group_name_H-M   'P 1'
#
loop_
_entity.id
_entity.type
_entity.pdbx_description
1 polymer ?
#
loop_
_entity_poly.entity_id
_entity_poly.type
_entity_poly.pdbx_seq_one_letter_code
_entity_poly.pdbx_strand_id
1 'polypeptide(L)'
;AEKTATPIIAYSFESGLDEQMPLPVQDYFNDVEAKILKDAAEKSSPDADILQEWTTLYNRGDLPVYLKVGVAPLLSTKWNQDCYYNDSVPTHPSGPCGHCYAGCVATAMGQVMKYHSYPSSGVGANTYGTGSYSNIHANFATATYEWNLMPNSINTYNEPIAKLLFHLGV
;
A
#
# COMPACT_ATOMS: atom_id res chain seq x y z
N ALA A 1 18.36 25.44 11.54
CA ALA A 1 17.49 24.37 11.02
C ALA A 1 17.91 23.05 11.62
N GLU A 2 16.96 22.25 12.05
CA GLU A 2 17.23 20.92 12.57
C GLU A 2 17.66 20.00 11.41
N LYS A 3 18.82 19.35 11.55
CA LYS A 3 19.41 18.51 10.50
C LYS A 3 19.28 17.01 10.76
N THR A 4 18.51 16.62 11.76
CA THR A 4 18.25 15.19 12.06
C THR A 4 17.19 14.58 11.16
N ALA A 5 16.37 15.41 10.50
CA ALA A 5 15.40 14.97 9.51
C ALA A 5 15.94 15.16 8.08
N THR A 6 15.45 14.32 7.15
CA THR A 6 15.74 14.51 5.72
C THR A 6 15.31 15.90 5.26
N PRO A 7 16.12 16.61 4.43
CA PRO A 7 15.78 17.97 3.99
C PRO A 7 14.58 18.05 3.04
N ILE A 8 14.26 16.94 2.38
CA ILE A 8 13.13 16.86 1.45
C ILE A 8 12.30 15.65 1.83
N ILE A 9 11.07 15.90 2.30
CA ILE A 9 10.12 14.87 2.69
C ILE A 9 9.31 14.40 1.47
N ALA A 10 8.86 15.36 0.67
CA ALA A 10 8.08 15.10 -0.54
C ALA A 10 8.16 16.33 -1.49
N TYR A 11 7.91 16.08 -2.77
CA TYR A 11 7.73 17.16 -3.75
C TYR A 11 6.77 16.72 -4.85
N SER A 12 6.14 17.72 -5.51
CA SER A 12 5.31 17.51 -6.69
C SER A 12 5.69 18.53 -7.76
N PHE A 13 5.62 18.12 -9.03
CA PHE A 13 5.77 19.04 -10.18
C PHE A 13 4.42 19.49 -10.74
N GLU A 14 3.32 18.90 -10.26
CA GLU A 14 1.98 19.12 -10.82
C GLU A 14 1.13 20.05 -9.95
N SER A 15 1.32 19.99 -8.62
CA SER A 15 0.55 20.79 -7.67
C SER A 15 1.36 21.15 -6.43
N GLY A 16 1.01 22.22 -5.74
CA GLY A 16 1.46 22.54 -4.39
C GLY A 16 0.80 21.64 -3.34
N LEU A 17 1.21 21.80 -2.09
CA LEU A 17 0.50 21.23 -0.95
C LEU A 17 -0.87 21.91 -0.83
N ASP A 18 -1.92 21.11 -0.84
CA ASP A 18 -3.30 21.59 -0.62
C ASP A 18 -3.51 21.87 0.88
N GLU A 19 -4.23 22.94 1.20
CA GLU A 19 -4.64 23.26 2.57
C GLU A 19 -5.61 22.19 3.13
N GLN A 20 -6.28 21.43 2.26
CA GLN A 20 -7.20 20.35 2.61
C GLN A 20 -6.58 18.96 2.36
N MET A 21 -5.41 18.71 2.92
CA MET A 21 -4.77 17.41 2.82
C MET A 21 -5.63 16.31 3.47
N PRO A 22 -5.65 15.08 2.91
CA PRO A 22 -6.26 13.92 3.56
C PRO A 22 -5.68 13.68 4.96
N LEU A 23 -6.51 13.24 5.91
CA LEU A 23 -6.10 13.00 7.31
C LEU A 23 -4.81 12.17 7.45
N PRO A 24 -4.61 11.05 6.72
CA PRO A 24 -3.36 10.29 6.83
C PRO A 24 -2.11 11.06 6.43
N VAL A 25 -2.25 12.03 5.52
CA VAL A 25 -1.14 12.90 5.10
C VAL A 25 -0.86 13.96 6.17
N GLN A 26 -1.91 14.52 6.78
CA GLN A 26 -1.77 15.43 7.93
C GLN A 26 -1.09 14.73 9.10
N ASP A 27 -1.53 13.52 9.45
CA ASP A 27 -0.94 12.72 10.54
C ASP A 27 0.55 12.46 10.28
N TYR A 28 0.91 12.10 9.05
CA TYR A 28 2.32 11.92 8.67
C TYR A 28 3.15 13.18 8.89
N PHE A 29 2.66 14.36 8.48
CA PHE A 29 3.38 15.62 8.70
C PHE A 29 3.47 15.98 10.18
N ASN A 30 2.42 15.73 10.96
CA ASN A 30 2.42 15.93 12.40
C ASN A 30 3.48 15.05 13.09
N ASP A 31 3.59 13.78 12.68
CA ASP A 31 4.60 12.85 13.21
C ASP A 31 6.02 13.31 12.87
N VAL A 32 6.25 13.80 11.64
CA VAL A 32 7.55 14.35 11.22
C VAL A 32 7.89 15.60 12.04
N GLU A 33 6.94 16.52 12.24
CA GLU A 33 7.13 17.71 13.06
C GLU A 33 7.46 17.34 14.51
N ALA A 34 6.69 16.42 15.10
CA ALA A 34 6.93 15.96 16.45
C ALA A 34 8.32 15.34 16.61
N LYS A 35 8.78 14.56 15.63
CA LYS A 35 10.13 14.00 15.60
C LYS A 35 11.19 15.09 15.54
N ILE A 36 11.05 16.08 14.66
CA ILE A 36 11.98 17.21 14.54
C ILE A 36 12.09 17.97 15.85
N LEU A 37 10.97 18.27 16.50
CA LEU A 37 10.93 18.99 17.76
C LEU A 37 11.60 18.19 18.89
N LYS A 38 11.38 16.89 18.94
CA LYS A 38 12.02 15.97 19.89
C LYS A 38 13.54 15.95 19.67
N ASP A 39 13.98 15.71 18.46
CA ASP A 39 15.41 15.62 18.12
C ASP A 39 16.14 16.94 18.42
N ALA A 40 15.49 18.08 18.17
CA ALA A 40 16.01 19.39 18.51
C ALA A 40 16.16 19.59 20.03
N ALA A 41 15.18 19.15 20.81
CA ALA A 41 15.20 19.25 22.27
C ALA A 41 16.29 18.35 22.89
N GLU A 42 16.47 17.14 22.34
CA GLU A 42 17.47 16.16 22.78
C GLU A 42 18.86 16.44 22.21
N LYS A 43 19.02 17.41 21.32
CA LYS A 43 20.26 17.71 20.59
C LYS A 43 20.85 16.47 19.88
N SER A 44 19.96 15.68 19.30
CA SER A 44 20.33 14.48 18.56
C SER A 44 21.30 14.79 17.43
N SER A 45 22.21 13.86 17.12
CA SER A 45 23.09 13.99 15.95
C SER A 45 22.40 13.40 14.72
N PRO A 46 22.50 14.05 13.56
CA PRO A 46 21.95 13.48 12.33
C PRO A 46 22.72 12.23 11.88
N ASP A 47 22.04 11.31 11.24
CA ASP A 47 22.66 10.20 10.54
C ASP A 47 23.56 10.70 9.41
N ALA A 48 24.63 9.94 9.10
CA ALA A 48 25.60 10.33 8.10
C ALA A 48 24.99 10.59 6.72
N ASP A 49 24.02 9.79 6.32
CA ASP A 49 23.31 9.92 5.03
C ASP A 49 22.47 11.19 4.98
N ILE A 50 21.76 11.48 6.05
CA ILE A 50 20.96 12.73 6.18
C ILE A 50 21.86 13.95 6.16
N LEU A 51 23.00 13.90 6.85
CA LEU A 51 23.97 14.98 6.85
C LEU A 51 24.56 15.21 5.45
N GLN A 52 24.79 14.15 4.69
CA GLN A 52 25.25 14.23 3.31
C GLN A 52 24.20 14.87 2.40
N GLU A 53 22.93 14.54 2.57
CA GLU A 53 21.82 15.18 1.83
C GLU A 53 21.78 16.69 2.09
N TRP A 54 21.83 17.11 3.34
CA TRP A 54 21.90 18.53 3.72
C TRP A 54 23.10 19.25 3.12
N THR A 55 24.26 18.60 3.15
CA THR A 55 25.50 19.15 2.59
C THR A 55 25.41 19.33 1.08
N THR A 56 24.81 18.35 0.40
CA THR A 56 24.61 18.38 -1.05
C THR A 56 23.68 19.54 -1.45
N LEU A 57 22.58 19.70 -0.72
CA LEU A 57 21.61 20.77 -0.93
C LEU A 57 22.23 22.15 -0.71
N TYR A 58 22.97 22.32 0.38
CA TYR A 58 23.61 23.57 0.74
C TYR A 58 24.68 24.00 -0.29
N ASN A 59 25.49 23.06 -0.76
CA ASN A 59 26.60 23.35 -1.66
C ASN A 59 26.19 23.57 -3.12
N ARG A 60 25.05 23.02 -3.55
CA ARG A 60 24.61 23.11 -4.96
C ARG A 60 23.57 24.15 -5.21
N GLY A 61 22.84 24.59 -4.19
CA GLY A 61 21.68 25.50 -4.36
C GLY A 61 20.53 24.91 -5.16
N ASP A 62 20.73 23.72 -5.73
CA ASP A 62 19.72 22.97 -6.46
C ASP A 62 19.23 21.82 -5.59
N LEU A 63 17.95 21.50 -5.74
CA LEU A 63 17.41 20.25 -5.21
C LEU A 63 18.30 19.12 -5.74
N PRO A 64 18.74 18.17 -4.86
CA PRO A 64 19.42 16.99 -5.37
C PRO A 64 18.50 16.42 -6.45
N VAL A 65 18.94 16.48 -7.69
CA VAL A 65 18.39 15.61 -8.70
C VAL A 65 18.82 14.24 -8.22
N TYR A 66 17.98 13.62 -7.39
CA TYR A 66 18.00 12.19 -7.29
C TYR A 66 17.78 11.75 -8.72
N LEU A 67 18.87 11.51 -9.43
CA LEU A 67 18.83 10.60 -10.55
C LEU A 67 18.25 9.33 -9.92
N LYS A 68 16.93 9.25 -9.92
CA LYS A 68 16.28 7.98 -9.77
C LYS A 68 16.92 7.14 -10.85
N VAL A 69 17.90 6.34 -10.45
CA VAL A 69 18.09 5.09 -11.16
C VAL A 69 16.72 4.46 -11.00
N GLY A 70 15.85 4.70 -11.99
CA GLY A 70 14.46 4.34 -11.88
C GLY A 70 14.41 2.85 -11.75
N VAL A 71 14.17 2.34 -10.55
CA VAL A 71 13.81 0.94 -10.41
C VAL A 71 12.54 0.79 -11.21
N ALA A 72 12.61 0.05 -12.31
CA ALA A 72 11.44 -0.25 -13.10
C ALA A 72 10.36 -0.85 -12.18
N PRO A 73 9.06 -0.53 -12.39
CA PRO A 73 8.01 -1.11 -11.59
C PRO A 73 8.14 -2.63 -11.58
N LEU A 74 8.24 -3.21 -10.38
CA LEU A 74 8.35 -4.67 -10.21
C LEU A 74 7.03 -5.37 -10.53
N LEU A 75 5.91 -4.72 -10.19
CA LEU A 75 4.58 -5.27 -10.40
C LEU A 75 4.09 -4.92 -11.80
N SER A 76 3.64 -5.92 -12.54
CA SER A 76 2.96 -5.77 -13.82
C SER A 76 1.44 -5.88 -13.70
N THR A 77 0.94 -6.29 -12.54
CA THR A 77 -0.49 -6.42 -12.25
C THR A 77 -1.17 -5.05 -12.16
N LYS A 78 -2.43 -5.01 -12.62
CA LYS A 78 -3.31 -3.85 -12.58
C LYS A 78 -4.64 -4.25 -11.94
N TRP A 79 -4.55 -4.95 -10.80
CA TRP A 79 -5.73 -5.43 -10.12
C TRP A 79 -6.46 -4.31 -9.42
N ASN A 80 -7.77 -4.47 -9.34
CA ASN A 80 -8.71 -3.57 -8.72
C ASN A 80 -9.40 -4.27 -7.53
N GLN A 81 -10.28 -3.58 -6.85
CA GLN A 81 -11.04 -4.09 -5.71
C GLN A 81 -12.55 -4.18 -5.97
N ASP A 82 -12.99 -3.82 -7.18
CA ASP A 82 -14.40 -3.80 -7.60
C ASP A 82 -14.75 -4.98 -8.52
N CYS A 83 -15.66 -4.79 -9.48
CA CYS A 83 -16.20 -5.83 -10.36
C CYS A 83 -15.17 -6.83 -10.85
N TYR A 84 -15.53 -8.11 -10.77
CA TYR A 84 -14.75 -9.32 -11.05
C TYR A 84 -13.67 -9.66 -10.04
N TYR A 85 -13.06 -8.66 -9.40
CA TYR A 85 -12.10 -8.85 -8.31
C TYR A 85 -12.77 -9.12 -6.97
N ASN A 86 -14.01 -8.67 -6.80
CA ASN A 86 -14.82 -8.79 -5.60
C ASN A 86 -15.86 -9.92 -5.63
N ASP A 87 -15.85 -10.78 -6.63
CA ASP A 87 -16.90 -11.78 -6.81
C ASP A 87 -16.98 -12.85 -5.70
N SER A 88 -15.94 -12.97 -4.87
CA SER A 88 -15.92 -13.90 -3.72
C SER A 88 -16.22 -13.24 -2.38
N VAL A 89 -16.31 -11.90 -2.29
CA VAL A 89 -16.67 -11.22 -1.04
C VAL A 89 -18.18 -11.14 -0.86
N PRO A 90 -18.69 -10.81 0.35
CA PRO A 90 -20.11 -10.74 0.62
C PRO A 90 -20.87 -9.86 -0.37
N THR A 91 -22.11 -10.24 -0.67
CA THR A 91 -22.99 -9.46 -1.54
C THR A 91 -23.45 -8.18 -0.83
N HIS A 92 -23.58 -7.10 -1.59
CA HIS A 92 -24.09 -5.82 -1.13
C HIS A 92 -24.89 -5.13 -2.23
N PRO A 93 -26.17 -4.77 -2.01
CA PRO A 93 -27.05 -4.25 -3.08
C PRO A 93 -26.53 -2.98 -3.76
N SER A 94 -25.81 -2.13 -3.02
CA SER A 94 -25.24 -0.88 -3.54
C SER A 94 -23.74 -0.99 -3.84
N GLY A 95 -23.16 -2.18 -3.76
CA GLY A 95 -21.75 -2.41 -4.05
C GLY A 95 -21.49 -2.65 -5.54
N PRO A 96 -20.24 -2.55 -5.98
CA PRO A 96 -19.88 -2.79 -7.38
C PRO A 96 -20.21 -4.24 -7.75
N CYS A 97 -20.93 -4.42 -8.86
CA CYS A 97 -21.45 -5.72 -9.33
C CYS A 97 -22.21 -6.53 -8.27
N GLY A 98 -22.84 -5.85 -7.29
CA GLY A 98 -23.65 -6.49 -6.26
C GLY A 98 -22.85 -7.08 -5.10
N HIS A 99 -21.61 -6.76 -4.95
CA HIS A 99 -20.71 -7.22 -3.88
C HIS A 99 -20.07 -6.06 -3.11
N CYS A 100 -19.55 -6.32 -1.92
CA CYS A 100 -18.63 -5.40 -1.25
C CYS A 100 -17.34 -5.22 -2.06
N TYR A 101 -16.55 -4.20 -1.74
CA TYR A 101 -15.20 -4.11 -2.28
C TYR A 101 -14.30 -5.19 -1.66
N ALA A 102 -13.39 -5.75 -2.45
CA ALA A 102 -12.40 -6.70 -1.94
C ALA A 102 -11.43 -6.05 -0.93
N GLY A 103 -11.25 -4.74 -1.01
CA GLY A 103 -10.41 -3.95 -0.11
C GLY A 103 -9.03 -3.62 -0.69
N CYS A 104 -8.60 -2.39 -0.48
CA CYS A 104 -7.34 -1.88 -1.05
C CYS A 104 -6.12 -2.61 -0.50
N VAL A 105 -6.12 -3.00 0.79
CA VAL A 105 -5.02 -3.75 1.42
C VAL A 105 -4.93 -5.15 0.82
N ALA A 106 -6.07 -5.86 0.69
CA ALA A 106 -6.13 -7.18 0.05
C ALA A 106 -5.63 -7.12 -1.40
N THR A 107 -6.05 -6.10 -2.15
CA THR A 107 -5.60 -5.90 -3.54
C THR A 107 -4.08 -5.64 -3.62
N ALA A 108 -3.54 -4.78 -2.79
CA ALA A 108 -2.11 -4.49 -2.77
C ALA A 108 -1.29 -5.74 -2.39
N MET A 109 -1.70 -6.44 -1.34
CA MET A 109 -1.05 -7.67 -0.87
C MET A 109 -1.13 -8.77 -1.92
N GLY A 110 -2.29 -8.96 -2.55
CA GLY A 110 -2.48 -9.94 -3.63
C GLY A 110 -1.55 -9.73 -4.81
N GLN A 111 -1.33 -8.48 -5.21
CA GLN A 111 -0.40 -8.15 -6.29
C GLN A 111 1.05 -8.47 -5.94
N VAL A 112 1.48 -8.21 -4.71
CA VAL A 112 2.82 -8.59 -4.22
C VAL A 112 2.97 -10.11 -4.19
N MET A 113 1.98 -10.84 -3.68
CA MET A 113 1.98 -12.30 -3.65
C MET A 113 2.01 -12.87 -5.07
N LYS A 114 1.28 -12.27 -6.03
CA LYS A 114 1.32 -12.66 -7.44
C LYS A 114 2.69 -12.47 -8.05
N TYR A 115 3.37 -11.38 -7.74
CA TYR A 115 4.74 -11.14 -8.22
C TYR A 115 5.69 -12.25 -7.79
N HIS A 116 5.59 -12.67 -6.53
CA HIS A 116 6.42 -13.77 -5.99
C HIS A 116 5.88 -15.17 -6.31
N SER A 117 4.65 -15.27 -6.82
CA SER A 117 3.93 -16.56 -7.00
C SER A 117 3.97 -17.43 -5.72
N TYR A 118 3.77 -16.80 -4.58
CA TYR A 118 3.93 -17.44 -3.26
C TYR A 118 2.87 -16.92 -2.26
N PRO A 119 2.38 -17.79 -1.35
CA PRO A 119 2.60 -19.25 -1.26
C PRO A 119 1.80 -20.03 -2.32
N SER A 120 2.10 -21.28 -2.54
CA SER A 120 1.32 -22.17 -3.42
C SER A 120 0.02 -22.66 -2.76
N SER A 121 -0.01 -22.70 -1.42
CA SER A 121 -1.18 -23.09 -0.63
C SER A 121 -1.24 -22.26 0.65
N GLY A 122 -2.45 -22.07 1.17
CA GLY A 122 -2.65 -21.39 2.44
C GLY A 122 -2.44 -22.32 3.65
N VAL A 123 -2.44 -21.72 4.84
CA VAL A 123 -2.30 -22.44 6.12
C VAL A 123 -3.31 -21.89 7.12
N GLY A 124 -4.00 -22.76 7.82
CA GLY A 124 -4.96 -22.39 8.86
C GLY A 124 -6.28 -21.85 8.30
N ALA A 125 -7.01 -21.14 9.15
CA ALA A 125 -8.29 -20.53 8.82
C ALA A 125 -8.48 -19.27 9.67
N ASN A 126 -9.29 -18.35 9.21
CA ASN A 126 -9.72 -17.20 9.99
C ASN A 126 -11.24 -16.99 9.90
N THR A 127 -11.79 -16.43 10.97
CA THR A 127 -13.20 -16.02 11.04
C THR A 127 -13.26 -14.70 11.78
N TYR A 128 -13.91 -13.70 11.17
CA TYR A 128 -14.22 -12.48 11.89
C TYR A 128 -15.68 -12.09 11.71
N GLY A 129 -16.24 -11.48 12.77
CA GLY A 129 -17.59 -10.93 12.75
C GLY A 129 -17.58 -9.51 12.26
N THR A 130 -18.45 -9.20 11.31
CA THR A 130 -18.74 -7.82 10.92
C THR A 130 -20.09 -7.45 11.51
N GLY A 131 -20.27 -6.24 11.99
CA GLY A 131 -21.57 -5.81 12.53
C GLY A 131 -22.72 -5.83 11.52
N SER A 132 -22.43 -5.85 10.24
CA SER A 132 -23.40 -5.76 9.14
C SER A 132 -23.58 -7.07 8.37
N TYR A 133 -22.66 -8.00 8.48
CA TYR A 133 -22.66 -9.31 7.81
C TYR A 133 -22.51 -10.41 8.86
N SER A 134 -23.02 -11.60 8.56
CA SER A 134 -22.69 -12.80 9.33
C SER A 134 -21.18 -13.01 9.40
N ASN A 135 -20.71 -13.85 10.33
CA ASN A 135 -19.30 -14.17 10.41
C ASN A 135 -18.74 -14.55 9.02
N ILE A 136 -17.71 -13.85 8.61
CA ILE A 136 -16.97 -14.15 7.38
C ILE A 136 -15.87 -15.12 7.73
N HIS A 137 -15.83 -16.25 7.02
CA HIS A 137 -14.89 -17.34 7.28
C HIS A 137 -14.11 -17.69 6.03
N ALA A 138 -12.80 -17.85 6.16
CA ALA A 138 -11.92 -18.40 5.13
C ALA A 138 -11.07 -19.55 5.70
N ASN A 139 -11.10 -20.69 5.01
CA ASN A 139 -10.22 -21.81 5.31
C ASN A 139 -9.06 -21.83 4.31
N PHE A 140 -7.94 -21.30 4.73
CA PHE A 140 -6.74 -21.21 3.87
C PHE A 140 -6.07 -22.58 3.69
N ALA A 141 -6.19 -23.49 4.67
CA ALA A 141 -5.52 -24.78 4.63
C ALA A 141 -5.99 -25.71 3.49
N THR A 142 -7.18 -25.46 2.96
CA THR A 142 -7.71 -26.21 1.82
C THR A 142 -7.52 -25.46 0.48
N ALA A 143 -6.91 -24.27 0.52
CA ALA A 143 -6.77 -23.42 -0.64
C ALA A 143 -5.44 -23.67 -1.36
N THR A 144 -5.51 -23.83 -2.68
CA THR A 144 -4.36 -23.74 -3.59
C THR A 144 -4.48 -22.44 -4.38
N TYR A 145 -3.38 -21.72 -4.53
CA TYR A 145 -3.30 -20.50 -5.31
C TYR A 145 -2.65 -20.77 -6.66
N GLU A 146 -3.47 -20.73 -7.70
CA GLU A 146 -3.08 -21.08 -9.07
C GLU A 146 -2.53 -19.84 -9.79
N TRP A 147 -1.32 -19.43 -9.44
CA TRP A 147 -0.68 -18.20 -9.91
C TRP A 147 -0.63 -18.04 -11.42
N ASN A 148 -0.54 -19.15 -12.14
CA ASN A 148 -0.56 -19.19 -13.62
C ASN A 148 -1.94 -18.84 -14.22
N LEU A 149 -3.02 -18.98 -13.44
CA LEU A 149 -4.38 -18.64 -13.86
C LEU A 149 -4.81 -17.22 -13.45
N MET A 150 -3.90 -16.44 -12.85
CA MET A 150 -4.14 -15.07 -12.41
C MET A 150 -3.47 -14.10 -13.39
N PRO A 151 -4.16 -13.58 -14.43
CA PRO A 151 -3.58 -12.61 -15.36
C PRO A 151 -3.33 -11.25 -14.68
N ASN A 152 -2.55 -10.39 -15.36
CA ASN A 152 -2.20 -9.07 -14.83
C ASN A 152 -3.39 -8.10 -14.73
N SER A 153 -4.45 -8.33 -15.49
CA SER A 153 -5.72 -7.61 -15.39
C SER A 153 -6.85 -8.50 -15.89
N ILE A 154 -8.07 -8.26 -15.41
CA ILE A 154 -9.27 -8.98 -15.82
C ILE A 154 -10.39 -8.00 -16.19
N ASN A 155 -11.26 -8.43 -17.08
CA ASN A 155 -12.51 -7.76 -17.46
C ASN A 155 -13.70 -8.74 -17.45
N THR A 156 -13.52 -9.90 -16.84
CA THR A 156 -14.53 -10.94 -16.64
C THR A 156 -14.16 -11.70 -15.36
N TYR A 157 -15.08 -12.51 -14.86
CA TYR A 157 -14.88 -13.35 -13.70
C TYR A 157 -13.61 -14.20 -13.77
N ASN A 158 -12.82 -14.18 -12.69
CA ASN A 158 -11.64 -15.01 -12.49
C ASN A 158 -11.62 -15.52 -11.05
N GLU A 159 -12.03 -16.77 -10.86
CA GLU A 159 -12.14 -17.38 -9.53
C GLU A 159 -10.79 -17.35 -8.75
N PRO A 160 -9.62 -17.70 -9.33
CA PRO A 160 -8.36 -17.65 -8.60
C PRO A 160 -8.04 -16.29 -7.99
N ILE A 161 -8.26 -15.18 -8.72
CA ILE A 161 -8.02 -13.83 -8.20
C ILE A 161 -9.07 -13.46 -7.15
N ALA A 162 -10.36 -13.67 -7.43
CA ALA A 162 -11.44 -13.32 -6.50
C ALA A 162 -11.29 -14.08 -5.18
N LYS A 163 -10.97 -15.37 -5.23
CA LYS A 163 -10.67 -16.20 -4.05
C LYS A 163 -9.47 -15.67 -3.26
N LEU A 164 -8.37 -15.36 -3.94
CA LEU A 164 -7.18 -14.80 -3.28
C LEU A 164 -7.52 -13.51 -2.55
N LEU A 165 -8.18 -12.55 -3.23
CA LEU A 165 -8.52 -11.27 -2.62
C LEU A 165 -9.51 -11.42 -1.46
N PHE A 166 -10.47 -12.33 -1.55
CA PHE A 166 -11.34 -12.67 -0.41
C PHE A 166 -10.52 -13.20 0.76
N HIS A 167 -9.61 -14.14 0.53
CA HIS A 167 -8.77 -14.69 1.59
C HIS A 167 -7.88 -13.64 2.27
N LEU A 168 -7.41 -12.65 1.53
CA LEU A 168 -6.61 -11.56 2.08
C LEU A 168 -7.43 -10.49 2.80
N GLY A 169 -8.75 -10.45 2.57
CA GLY A 169 -9.69 -9.58 3.25
C GLY A 169 -10.29 -10.17 4.53
N VAL A 170 -10.06 -11.44 4.82
CA VAL A 170 -10.53 -12.19 5.98
C VAL A 170 -9.39 -12.41 6.97
#